data_2478dfd699ca9b870551e50799e0f84f
#
_entry.id   2478dfd699ca9b870551e50799e0f84f
#
_cell.length_a   1.000
_cell.length_b   1.000
_cell.length_c   1.000
_cell.angle_alpha   90.00
_cell.angle_beta   90.00
_cell.angle_gamma   90.00
#
_symmetry.space_group_name_H-M   'P 1'
#
loop_
_entity.id
_entity.type
_entity.pdbx_description
1 polymer ?
#
loop_
_entity_poly.entity_id
_entity_poly.type
_entity_poly.pdbx_seq_one_letter_code
_entity_poly.pdbx_strand_id
1 'polypeptide(L)'
;MMKKLNDYKKAKYLLDDKVVEEVYPLSIVEGNQSGDIFVDDIERPTFALFWHYCGFAFIVGECTTNIKEEICDSLNTLKDKHHNRMLIHMANDYELFEEDNIIRGERYIFSFDNQCKRLMVPSDCHICDINNENFDLVRGNIVPSFSWINKEEFLKKGFGFCLMKGQEVLACAFSAGVSEKIVDIGIETSEKHRGKGYAKIVASAMVDEILKQDKTPAWACDIRNEGSKRLACSLGFRVEGTHPYYKIV
;
A
#
# COMPACT_ATOMS: atom_id res chain seq x y z
N MET A 1 5.93 -25.01 -11.96
CA MET A 1 5.37 -23.89 -12.78
C MET A 1 4.24 -23.26 -12.00
N MET A 2 4.35 -21.97 -11.72
CA MET A 2 3.31 -21.17 -11.04
C MET A 2 2.04 -21.14 -11.88
N LYS A 3 0.89 -21.27 -11.20
CA LYS A 3 -0.44 -21.27 -11.81
C LYS A 3 -1.24 -20.09 -11.26
N LYS A 4 -1.94 -19.36 -12.13
CA LYS A 4 -2.84 -18.30 -11.68
C LYS A 4 -4.03 -18.92 -10.95
N LEU A 5 -4.27 -18.45 -9.72
CA LEU A 5 -5.39 -18.89 -8.90
C LEU A 5 -6.65 -18.11 -9.31
N ASN A 6 -7.78 -18.79 -9.44
CA ASN A 6 -9.06 -18.16 -9.73
C ASN A 6 -9.89 -17.93 -8.45
N ASP A 7 -9.86 -18.86 -7.53
CA ASP A 7 -10.50 -18.72 -6.20
C ASP A 7 -9.44 -18.26 -5.19
N TYR A 8 -9.32 -16.95 -5.04
CA TYR A 8 -8.31 -16.31 -4.19
C TYR A 8 -8.40 -16.69 -2.71
N LYS A 9 -9.58 -17.11 -2.24
CA LYS A 9 -9.77 -17.54 -0.85
C LYS A 9 -8.95 -18.78 -0.49
N LYS A 10 -8.61 -19.61 -1.50
CA LYS A 10 -7.77 -20.80 -1.29
C LYS A 10 -6.34 -20.47 -0.84
N ALA A 11 -5.85 -19.26 -1.06
CA ALA A 11 -4.53 -18.83 -0.58
C ALA A 11 -4.57 -18.04 0.74
N LYS A 12 -5.75 -17.74 1.30
CA LYS A 12 -5.89 -16.91 2.50
C LYS A 12 -5.14 -17.48 3.71
N TYR A 13 -5.11 -18.79 3.88
CA TYR A 13 -4.46 -19.43 5.04
C TYR A 13 -2.92 -19.31 5.03
N LEU A 14 -2.32 -18.94 3.90
CA LEU A 14 -0.89 -18.66 3.83
C LEU A 14 -0.53 -17.28 4.42
N LEU A 15 -1.52 -16.38 4.55
CA LEU A 15 -1.35 -15.07 5.16
C LEU A 15 -1.53 -15.23 6.67
N ASP A 16 -0.43 -15.53 7.34
CA ASP A 16 -0.36 -15.57 8.80
C ASP A 16 0.11 -14.20 9.34
N ASP A 17 0.11 -14.03 10.66
CA ASP A 17 0.49 -12.79 11.35
C ASP A 17 1.96 -12.35 11.12
N LYS A 18 2.72 -13.09 10.31
CA LYS A 18 4.12 -12.80 9.99
C LYS A 18 4.30 -12.08 8.66
N VAL A 19 3.24 -11.94 7.86
CA VAL A 19 3.30 -11.24 6.57
C VAL A 19 3.31 -9.75 6.81
N VAL A 20 4.42 -9.12 6.49
CA VAL A 20 4.59 -7.66 6.59
C VAL A 20 3.72 -6.98 5.52
N GLU A 21 3.05 -5.88 5.90
CA GLU A 21 2.13 -5.14 5.01
C GLU A 21 1.01 -6.03 4.43
N GLU A 22 0.50 -6.98 5.21
CA GLU A 22 -0.53 -7.97 4.82
C GLU A 22 -1.81 -7.36 4.23
N VAL A 23 -2.04 -6.08 4.45
CA VAL A 23 -3.20 -5.36 3.92
C VAL A 23 -3.33 -5.49 2.40
N TYR A 24 -2.23 -5.50 1.65
CA TYR A 24 -2.25 -5.64 0.19
C TYR A 24 -2.62 -7.06 -0.28
N PRO A 25 -1.98 -8.14 0.21
CA PRO A 25 -2.44 -9.50 -0.07
C PRO A 25 -3.89 -9.74 0.35
N LEU A 26 -4.28 -9.30 1.54
CA LEU A 26 -5.65 -9.41 2.04
C LEU A 26 -6.64 -8.65 1.16
N SER A 27 -6.30 -7.46 0.68
CA SER A 27 -7.19 -6.68 -0.18
C SER A 27 -7.55 -7.41 -1.48
N ILE A 28 -6.61 -8.20 -2.03
CA ILE A 28 -6.85 -9.04 -3.21
C ILE A 28 -7.75 -10.22 -2.84
N VAL A 29 -7.42 -10.96 -1.78
CA VAL A 29 -8.17 -12.15 -1.34
C VAL A 29 -9.61 -11.82 -0.99
N GLU A 30 -9.83 -10.67 -0.36
CA GLU A 30 -11.16 -10.18 0.05
C GLU A 30 -11.93 -9.49 -1.08
N GLY A 31 -11.29 -9.31 -2.24
CA GLY A 31 -11.90 -8.67 -3.42
C GLY A 31 -12.11 -7.17 -3.26
N ASN A 32 -11.39 -6.53 -2.34
CA ASN A 32 -11.46 -5.09 -2.14
C ASN A 32 -10.69 -4.34 -3.23
N GLN A 33 -9.52 -4.85 -3.60
CA GLN A 33 -8.68 -4.24 -4.64
C GLN A 33 -8.25 -5.27 -5.69
N SER A 34 -7.83 -4.78 -6.84
CA SER A 34 -7.41 -5.62 -7.96
C SER A 34 -5.99 -6.13 -7.77
N GLY A 35 -5.77 -7.36 -8.19
CA GLY A 35 -4.48 -8.03 -8.19
C GLY A 35 -4.58 -9.44 -8.74
N ASP A 36 -3.45 -10.12 -8.82
CA ASP A 36 -3.34 -11.51 -9.26
C ASP A 36 -2.69 -12.35 -8.16
N ILE A 37 -3.07 -13.62 -8.05
CA ILE A 37 -2.43 -14.59 -7.16
C ILE A 37 -1.93 -15.76 -7.99
N PHE A 38 -0.65 -16.07 -7.84
CA PHE A 38 -0.01 -17.22 -8.46
C PHE A 38 0.43 -18.20 -7.37
N VAL A 39 0.21 -19.49 -7.60
CA VAL A 39 0.46 -20.56 -6.63
C VAL A 39 1.20 -21.73 -7.28
N ASP A 40 1.83 -22.54 -6.46
CA ASP A 40 2.43 -23.82 -6.85
C ASP A 40 1.36 -24.88 -7.17
N ASP A 41 0.33 -24.98 -6.32
CA ASP A 41 -0.81 -25.89 -6.48
C ASP A 41 -2.15 -25.17 -6.28
N ILE A 42 -3.11 -25.39 -7.20
CA ILE A 42 -4.42 -24.71 -7.19
C ILE A 42 -5.32 -25.22 -6.05
N GLU A 43 -5.18 -26.49 -5.66
CA GLU A 43 -6.06 -27.10 -4.64
C GLU A 43 -5.53 -26.92 -3.23
N ARG A 44 -4.21 -27.03 -3.05
CA ARG A 44 -3.53 -26.90 -1.75
C ARG A 44 -2.21 -26.13 -1.90
N PRO A 45 -2.28 -24.81 -2.07
CA PRO A 45 -1.07 -24.00 -2.19
C PRO A 45 -0.15 -24.15 -0.99
N THR A 46 1.14 -24.37 -1.21
CA THR A 46 2.19 -24.23 -0.17
C THR A 46 3.02 -22.98 -0.38
N PHE A 47 2.86 -22.37 -1.54
CA PHE A 47 3.46 -21.12 -1.96
C PHE A 47 2.41 -20.23 -2.63
N ALA A 48 2.50 -18.91 -2.42
CA ALA A 48 1.75 -17.92 -3.17
C ALA A 48 2.57 -16.65 -3.44
N LEU A 49 2.42 -16.12 -4.65
CA LEU A 49 2.81 -14.78 -5.04
C LEU A 49 1.55 -13.94 -5.19
N PHE A 50 1.32 -13.03 -4.25
CA PHE A 50 0.23 -12.05 -4.29
C PHE A 50 0.74 -10.79 -4.99
N TRP A 51 0.16 -10.44 -6.12
CA TRP A 51 0.59 -9.31 -6.91
C TRP A 51 -0.51 -8.25 -7.01
N HIS A 52 -0.37 -7.21 -6.21
CA HIS A 52 -1.33 -6.12 -6.15
C HIS A 52 -1.22 -5.19 -7.37
N TYR A 53 -2.31 -4.56 -7.77
CA TYR A 53 -2.39 -3.63 -8.90
C TYR A 53 -1.33 -2.50 -8.85
N CYS A 54 -0.99 -1.98 -7.66
CA CYS A 54 0.06 -0.96 -7.52
C CYS A 54 1.49 -1.45 -7.83
N GLY A 55 1.66 -2.74 -8.09
CA GLY A 55 2.96 -3.36 -8.33
C GLY A 55 3.65 -3.90 -7.07
N PHE A 56 3.02 -3.84 -5.91
CA PHE A 56 3.51 -4.53 -4.72
C PHE A 56 3.23 -6.02 -4.83
N ALA A 57 4.28 -6.83 -4.70
CA ALA A 57 4.20 -8.28 -4.76
C ALA A 57 4.72 -8.90 -3.47
N PHE A 58 4.00 -9.89 -2.96
CA PHE A 58 4.29 -10.55 -1.69
C PHE A 58 4.46 -12.04 -1.93
N ILE A 59 5.61 -12.57 -1.53
CA ILE A 59 5.91 -14.00 -1.59
C ILE A 59 5.64 -14.59 -0.21
N VAL A 60 4.82 -15.63 -0.17
CA VAL A 60 4.42 -16.29 1.07
C VAL A 60 4.51 -17.81 0.90
N GLY A 61 4.96 -18.52 1.93
CA GLY A 61 5.08 -19.98 1.93
C GLY A 61 6.43 -20.50 1.41
N GLU A 62 6.48 -21.73 0.92
CA GLU A 62 7.72 -22.39 0.53
C GLU A 62 8.20 -21.97 -0.87
N CYS A 63 9.22 -21.12 -0.93
CA CYS A 63 9.82 -20.67 -2.19
C CYS A 63 11.00 -21.56 -2.57
N THR A 64 10.77 -22.56 -3.44
CA THR A 64 11.82 -23.43 -3.97
C THR A 64 12.69 -22.72 -5.03
N THR A 65 13.87 -23.28 -5.36
CA THR A 65 14.76 -22.73 -6.39
C THR A 65 14.03 -22.58 -7.74
N ASN A 66 13.25 -23.57 -8.16
CA ASN A 66 12.49 -23.50 -9.40
C ASN A 66 11.43 -22.39 -9.38
N ILE A 67 10.77 -22.16 -8.22
CA ILE A 67 9.81 -21.06 -8.06
C ILE A 67 10.53 -19.71 -8.16
N LYS A 68 11.73 -19.58 -7.58
CA LYS A 68 12.53 -18.36 -7.70
C LYS A 68 12.85 -18.01 -9.16
N GLU A 69 13.31 -19.00 -9.94
CA GLU A 69 13.58 -18.82 -11.37
C GLU A 69 12.31 -18.39 -12.13
N GLU A 70 11.17 -19.04 -11.86
CA GLU A 70 9.90 -18.67 -12.48
C GLU A 70 9.41 -17.28 -12.08
N ILE A 71 9.66 -16.83 -10.83
CA ILE A 71 9.37 -15.48 -10.40
C ILE A 71 10.19 -14.47 -11.21
N CYS A 72 11.53 -14.70 -11.35
CA CYS A 72 12.39 -13.83 -12.14
C CYS A 72 11.90 -13.68 -13.59
N ASP A 73 11.56 -14.80 -14.24
CA ASP A 73 11.02 -14.80 -15.60
C ASP A 73 9.67 -14.07 -15.70
N SER A 74 8.80 -14.29 -14.71
CA SER A 74 7.47 -13.66 -14.64
C SER A 74 7.57 -12.17 -14.39
N LEU A 75 8.52 -11.71 -13.58
CA LEU A 75 8.74 -10.31 -13.28
C LEU A 75 9.00 -9.48 -14.53
N ASN A 76 9.81 -10.00 -15.45
CA ASN A 76 10.07 -9.34 -16.72
C ASN A 76 8.83 -9.28 -17.61
N THR A 77 7.99 -10.32 -17.58
CA THR A 77 6.78 -10.43 -18.42
C THR A 77 5.60 -9.64 -17.87
N LEU A 78 5.47 -9.53 -16.54
CA LEU A 78 4.34 -8.88 -15.86
C LEU A 78 4.60 -7.41 -15.53
N LYS A 79 5.81 -6.92 -15.73
CA LYS A 79 6.25 -5.54 -15.47
C LYS A 79 5.29 -4.50 -16.06
N ASP A 80 4.82 -4.69 -17.29
CA ASP A 80 3.96 -3.75 -18.00
C ASP A 80 2.52 -3.73 -17.46
N LYS A 81 2.07 -4.82 -16.80
CA LYS A 81 0.70 -4.92 -16.27
C LYS A 81 0.52 -4.15 -14.96
N HIS A 82 1.57 -3.89 -14.23
CA HIS A 82 1.57 -3.31 -12.90
C HIS A 82 2.29 -1.95 -12.83
N HIS A 83 2.13 -1.10 -13.83
CA HIS A 83 2.66 0.27 -13.89
C HIS A 83 4.17 0.41 -13.61
N ASN A 84 4.98 -0.57 -14.00
CA ASN A 84 6.44 -0.56 -13.85
C ASN A 84 6.95 -0.38 -12.39
N ARG A 85 6.12 -0.61 -11.37
CA ARG A 85 6.50 -0.51 -9.97
C ARG A 85 6.43 -1.88 -9.33
N MET A 86 7.46 -2.66 -9.52
CA MET A 86 7.53 -3.97 -8.92
C MET A 86 8.39 -3.91 -7.66
N LEU A 87 7.71 -3.84 -6.50
CA LEU A 87 8.31 -4.03 -5.20
C LEU A 87 7.94 -5.44 -4.76
N ILE A 88 8.93 -6.29 -4.55
CA ILE A 88 8.70 -7.61 -4.01
C ILE A 88 8.93 -7.52 -2.51
N HIS A 89 7.87 -7.70 -1.75
CA HIS A 89 7.92 -7.85 -0.32
C HIS A 89 7.93 -9.34 0.01
N MET A 90 8.76 -9.73 0.94
CA MET A 90 8.92 -11.12 1.32
C MET A 90 8.52 -11.27 2.78
N ALA A 91 7.70 -12.28 3.06
CA ALA A 91 7.28 -12.61 4.40
C ALA A 91 8.41 -13.18 5.28
N ASN A 92 9.44 -13.76 4.66
CA ASN A 92 10.60 -14.34 5.33
C ASN A 92 11.90 -13.80 4.69
N ASP A 93 13.00 -13.81 5.43
CA ASP A 93 14.34 -13.39 4.98
C ASP A 93 14.88 -14.33 3.87
N TYR A 94 14.32 -14.21 2.68
CA TYR A 94 14.90 -14.87 1.52
C TYR A 94 15.88 -13.90 0.84
N GLU A 95 17.15 -14.22 0.82
CA GLU A 95 18.10 -13.64 -0.14
C GLU A 95 17.73 -14.15 -1.54
N LEU A 96 16.81 -13.46 -2.20
CA LEU A 96 16.25 -14.00 -3.44
C LEU A 96 17.05 -13.67 -4.67
N PHE A 97 17.63 -12.49 -4.77
CA PHE A 97 18.09 -12.03 -6.07
C PHE A 97 19.39 -11.22 -5.98
N GLU A 98 20.45 -11.78 -6.50
CA GLU A 98 21.64 -11.04 -6.91
C GLU A 98 21.63 -10.93 -8.44
N GLU A 99 20.80 -10.05 -9.00
CA GLU A 99 20.76 -9.76 -10.43
C GLU A 99 20.96 -8.26 -10.67
N ASP A 100 21.66 -7.91 -11.74
CA ASP A 100 22.05 -6.52 -12.07
C ASP A 100 20.85 -5.54 -12.20
N ASN A 101 19.64 -6.07 -12.45
CA ASN A 101 18.41 -5.29 -12.58
C ASN A 101 17.56 -5.24 -11.30
N ILE A 102 18.06 -5.75 -10.16
CA ILE A 102 17.33 -5.79 -8.89
C ILE A 102 18.05 -4.96 -7.83
N ILE A 103 17.35 -3.98 -7.29
CA ILE A 103 17.83 -3.14 -6.21
C ILE A 103 17.16 -3.55 -4.91
N ARG A 104 17.95 -3.98 -3.91
CA ARG A 104 17.48 -4.18 -2.54
C ARG A 104 17.34 -2.84 -1.84
N GLY A 105 16.22 -2.64 -1.19
CA GLY A 105 15.94 -1.51 -0.30
C GLY A 105 15.35 -1.99 1.02
N GLU A 106 15.09 -1.04 1.92
CA GLU A 106 14.41 -1.30 3.19
C GLU A 106 13.29 -0.31 3.42
N ARG A 107 12.23 -0.76 4.09
CA ARG A 107 11.09 0.05 4.50
C ARG A 107 10.94 0.02 6.00
N TYR A 108 10.66 1.17 6.61
CA TYR A 108 10.12 1.21 7.96
C TYR A 108 8.71 0.64 7.97
N ILE A 109 8.45 -0.20 8.97
CA ILE A 109 7.12 -0.72 9.29
C ILE A 109 6.70 -0.08 10.62
N PHE A 110 5.45 0.32 10.71
CA PHE A 110 4.94 1.03 11.87
C PHE A 110 3.76 0.30 12.49
N SER A 111 3.69 0.36 13.83
CA SER A 111 2.46 0.13 14.59
C SER A 111 1.77 1.45 14.91
N PHE A 112 0.48 1.39 15.18
CA PHE A 112 -0.31 2.54 15.58
C PHE A 112 -0.67 2.45 17.08
N ASP A 113 -0.37 3.50 17.84
CA ASP A 113 -0.45 3.54 19.30
C ASP A 113 -1.70 4.27 19.85
N ASN A 114 -2.73 4.42 19.03
CA ASN A 114 -4.02 5.02 19.40
C ASN A 114 -4.00 6.47 19.94
N GLN A 115 -3.01 7.27 19.60
CA GLN A 115 -2.88 8.64 20.06
C GLN A 115 -2.79 9.66 18.92
N CYS A 116 -3.76 9.65 18.01
CA CYS A 116 -3.86 10.73 17.02
C CYS A 116 -4.78 11.85 17.55
N LYS A 117 -4.29 13.10 17.55
CA LYS A 117 -5.12 14.27 17.84
C LYS A 117 -5.53 14.94 16.54
N ARG A 118 -6.82 15.17 16.38
CA ARG A 118 -7.33 15.95 15.25
C ARG A 118 -6.71 17.35 15.26
N LEU A 119 -6.23 17.79 14.11
CA LEU A 119 -5.54 19.05 13.95
C LEU A 119 -6.49 20.14 13.48
N MET A 120 -6.18 21.38 13.85
CA MET A 120 -6.91 22.54 13.35
C MET A 120 -6.64 22.75 11.86
N VAL A 121 -7.71 22.97 11.11
CA VAL A 121 -7.65 23.32 9.70
C VAL A 121 -7.46 24.84 9.59
N PRO A 122 -6.53 25.34 8.75
CA PRO A 122 -6.40 26.78 8.50
C PRO A 122 -7.74 27.40 8.06
N SER A 123 -8.02 28.62 8.48
CA SER A 123 -9.33 29.29 8.27
C SER A 123 -9.70 29.50 6.79
N ASP A 124 -8.71 29.51 5.90
CA ASP A 124 -8.86 29.66 4.46
C ASP A 124 -8.85 28.31 3.69
N CYS A 125 -8.85 27.19 4.45
CA CYS A 125 -8.87 25.83 3.94
C CYS A 125 -10.06 25.05 4.51
N HIS A 126 -10.41 23.94 3.82
CA HIS A 126 -11.38 22.98 4.33
C HIS A 126 -10.96 21.56 3.97
N ILE A 127 -11.38 20.59 4.78
CA ILE A 127 -11.25 19.17 4.47
C ILE A 127 -12.56 18.71 3.82
N CYS A 128 -12.43 17.94 2.74
CA CYS A 128 -13.55 17.25 2.09
C CYS A 128 -13.16 15.85 1.69
N ASP A 129 -14.15 14.98 1.51
CA ASP A 129 -13.97 13.63 1.00
C ASP A 129 -13.46 13.67 -0.44
N ILE A 130 -12.62 12.69 -0.83
CA ILE A 130 -12.33 12.44 -2.24
C ILE A 130 -13.58 11.84 -2.86
N ASN A 131 -14.17 12.57 -3.79
CA ASN A 131 -15.44 12.23 -4.44
C ASN A 131 -15.35 12.36 -5.96
N ASN A 132 -16.48 12.21 -6.63
CA ASN A 132 -16.54 12.28 -8.09
C ASN A 132 -16.08 13.64 -8.68
N GLU A 133 -16.24 14.72 -7.93
CA GLU A 133 -15.95 16.09 -8.40
C GLU A 133 -14.46 16.44 -8.28
N ASN A 134 -13.80 15.95 -7.22
CA ASN A 134 -12.43 16.33 -6.90
C ASN A 134 -11.38 15.22 -7.14
N PHE A 135 -11.79 13.98 -7.41
CA PHE A 135 -10.86 12.87 -7.68
C PHE A 135 -9.80 13.21 -8.72
N ASP A 136 -10.23 13.80 -9.84
CA ASP A 136 -9.35 14.16 -10.95
C ASP A 136 -8.51 15.42 -10.69
N LEU A 137 -8.77 16.14 -9.60
CA LEU A 137 -7.97 17.28 -9.12
C LEU A 137 -6.79 16.81 -8.25
N VAL A 138 -6.87 15.59 -7.69
CA VAL A 138 -5.79 15.01 -6.90
C VAL A 138 -4.64 14.63 -7.82
N ARG A 139 -3.50 15.30 -7.68
CA ARG A 139 -2.32 15.14 -8.54
C ARG A 139 -1.09 14.78 -7.72
N GLY A 140 -0.22 13.95 -8.27
CA GLY A 140 1.04 13.54 -7.65
C GLY A 140 1.39 12.10 -7.97
N ASN A 141 2.32 11.55 -7.22
CA ASN A 141 2.78 10.17 -7.39
C ASN A 141 1.98 9.19 -6.52
N ILE A 142 1.61 9.59 -5.30
CA ILE A 142 0.88 8.76 -4.35
C ILE A 142 -0.53 9.31 -4.20
N VAL A 143 -1.35 9.01 -5.17
CA VAL A 143 -2.76 9.41 -5.28
C VAL A 143 -3.64 8.16 -5.50
N PRO A 144 -4.98 8.22 -5.41
CA PRO A 144 -5.81 7.02 -5.49
C PRO A 144 -5.51 6.11 -6.69
N SER A 145 -5.21 6.65 -7.87
CA SER A 145 -4.82 5.86 -9.05
C SER A 145 -3.50 5.09 -8.89
N PHE A 146 -2.74 5.33 -7.81
CA PHE A 146 -1.55 4.54 -7.48
C PHE A 146 -1.92 3.07 -7.17
N SER A 147 -2.99 2.84 -6.42
CA SER A 147 -3.36 1.51 -5.92
C SER A 147 -4.76 1.04 -6.32
N TRP A 148 -5.56 1.92 -6.91
CA TRP A 148 -6.90 1.60 -7.40
C TRP A 148 -6.93 1.57 -8.92
N ILE A 149 -7.51 0.52 -9.46
CA ILE A 149 -7.53 0.27 -10.91
C ILE A 149 -8.24 1.40 -11.70
N ASN A 150 -9.25 2.03 -11.07
CA ASN A 150 -9.96 3.17 -11.64
C ASN A 150 -10.69 3.96 -10.53
N LYS A 151 -11.22 5.11 -10.90
CA LYS A 151 -12.00 6.01 -10.05
C LYS A 151 -13.26 5.35 -9.48
N GLU A 152 -13.94 4.55 -10.28
CA GLU A 152 -15.20 3.90 -9.90
C GLU A 152 -14.99 2.91 -8.75
N GLU A 153 -13.97 2.05 -8.85
CA GLU A 153 -13.61 1.10 -7.78
C GLU A 153 -13.17 1.83 -6.51
N PHE A 154 -12.39 2.91 -6.65
CA PHE A 154 -12.01 3.72 -5.48
C PHE A 154 -13.23 4.33 -4.79
N LEU A 155 -14.12 4.98 -5.53
CA LEU A 155 -15.31 5.63 -4.94
C LEU A 155 -16.31 4.63 -4.33
N LYS A 156 -16.27 3.36 -4.78
CA LYS A 156 -17.13 2.30 -4.27
C LYS A 156 -16.59 1.61 -3.01
N LYS A 157 -15.27 1.40 -2.92
CA LYS A 157 -14.65 0.55 -1.90
C LYS A 157 -13.55 1.27 -1.10
N GLY A 158 -13.01 2.33 -1.63
CA GLY A 158 -12.00 3.16 -0.99
C GLY A 158 -12.62 4.41 -0.37
N PHE A 159 -11.78 5.19 0.29
CA PHE A 159 -12.12 6.51 0.85
C PHE A 159 -10.87 7.34 1.04
N GLY A 160 -11.04 8.63 1.25
CA GLY A 160 -9.92 9.54 1.47
C GLY A 160 -10.38 10.99 1.60
N PHE A 161 -9.45 11.85 1.96
CA PHE A 161 -9.70 13.27 2.23
C PHE A 161 -8.73 14.14 1.45
N CYS A 162 -9.22 15.28 1.01
CA CYS A 162 -8.43 16.38 0.48
C CYS A 162 -8.45 17.57 1.44
N LEU A 163 -7.32 18.24 1.60
CA LEU A 163 -7.28 19.61 2.11
C LEU A 163 -7.33 20.55 0.91
N MET A 164 -8.38 21.36 0.86
CA MET A 164 -8.65 22.28 -0.24
C MET A 164 -8.49 23.73 0.19
N LYS A 165 -7.99 24.56 -0.74
CA LYS A 165 -8.09 26.02 -0.68
C LYS A 165 -8.77 26.51 -1.96
N GLY A 166 -10.02 26.95 -1.86
CA GLY A 166 -10.86 27.15 -3.04
C GLY A 166 -11.02 25.85 -3.82
N GLN A 167 -10.58 25.81 -5.07
CA GLN A 167 -10.61 24.63 -5.93
C GLN A 167 -9.25 23.90 -6.00
N GLU A 168 -8.25 24.35 -5.24
CA GLU A 168 -6.93 23.76 -5.25
C GLU A 168 -6.78 22.68 -4.18
N VAL A 169 -6.33 21.47 -4.58
CA VAL A 169 -5.92 20.41 -3.66
C VAL A 169 -4.50 20.69 -3.18
N LEU A 170 -4.36 20.93 -1.88
CA LEU A 170 -3.07 21.19 -1.23
C LEU A 170 -2.38 19.90 -0.81
N ALA A 171 -3.15 18.96 -0.26
CA ALA A 171 -2.72 17.63 0.15
C ALA A 171 -3.91 16.68 0.12
N CYS A 172 -3.63 15.39 -0.01
CA CYS A 172 -4.63 14.33 0.15
C CYS A 172 -4.07 13.17 0.99
N ALA A 173 -4.97 12.45 1.64
CA ALA A 173 -4.73 11.14 2.25
C ALA A 173 -5.86 10.20 1.82
N PHE A 174 -5.53 8.95 1.53
CA PHE A 174 -6.49 7.98 1.01
C PHE A 174 -6.15 6.55 1.42
N SER A 175 -7.11 5.67 1.34
CA SER A 175 -6.94 4.23 1.56
C SER A 175 -6.15 3.62 0.39
N ALA A 176 -4.85 3.44 0.58
CA ALA A 176 -3.95 2.87 -0.43
C ALA A 176 -4.07 1.33 -0.50
N GLY A 177 -4.24 0.68 0.66
CA GLY A 177 -4.58 -0.72 0.79
C GLY A 177 -5.77 -0.88 1.73
N VAL A 178 -6.74 -1.76 1.42
CA VAL A 178 -7.96 -1.95 2.23
C VAL A 178 -8.25 -3.42 2.43
N SER A 179 -8.22 -3.86 3.69
CA SER A 179 -8.75 -5.16 4.10
C SER A 179 -9.96 -4.99 5.03
N GLU A 180 -10.54 -6.11 5.47
CA GLU A 180 -11.61 -6.10 6.47
C GLU A 180 -11.18 -5.40 7.77
N LYS A 181 -9.90 -5.51 8.17
CA LYS A 181 -9.38 -5.05 9.46
C LYS A 181 -8.36 -3.92 9.39
N ILE A 182 -7.68 -3.76 8.26
CA ILE A 182 -6.50 -2.88 8.13
C ILE A 182 -6.67 -1.96 6.95
N VAL A 183 -6.22 -0.71 7.10
CA VAL A 183 -6.16 0.26 5.99
C VAL A 183 -4.78 0.89 5.95
N ASP A 184 -4.05 0.71 4.86
CA ASP A 184 -2.80 1.45 4.60
C ASP A 184 -3.10 2.84 4.06
N ILE A 185 -2.34 3.83 4.55
CA ILE A 185 -2.57 5.23 4.26
C ILE A 185 -1.60 5.74 3.19
N GLY A 186 -2.12 6.03 2.01
CA GLY A 186 -1.41 6.79 0.98
C GLY A 186 -1.54 8.30 1.19
N ILE A 187 -0.44 9.04 0.98
CA ILE A 187 -0.43 10.49 1.18
C ILE A 187 0.34 11.18 0.08
N GLU A 188 -0.22 12.28 -0.40
CA GLU A 188 0.47 13.19 -1.29
C GLU A 188 0.26 14.65 -0.85
N THR A 189 1.30 15.45 -1.00
CA THR A 189 1.23 16.90 -0.84
C THR A 189 1.78 17.54 -2.09
N SER A 190 1.00 18.43 -2.69
CA SER A 190 1.43 19.22 -3.85
C SER A 190 2.79 19.87 -3.56
N GLU A 191 3.72 19.76 -4.48
CA GLU A 191 5.13 20.12 -4.28
C GLU A 191 5.31 21.53 -3.72
N LYS A 192 4.59 22.51 -4.28
CA LYS A 192 4.60 23.92 -3.85
C LYS A 192 4.03 24.15 -2.45
N HIS A 193 3.42 23.12 -1.85
CA HIS A 193 2.77 23.19 -0.53
C HIS A 193 3.44 22.29 0.52
N ARG A 194 4.53 21.63 0.18
CA ARG A 194 5.31 20.83 1.13
C ARG A 194 5.88 21.70 2.26
N GLY A 195 6.12 21.08 3.40
CA GLY A 195 6.68 21.76 4.58
C GLY A 195 5.70 22.62 5.39
N LYS A 196 4.43 22.75 4.96
CA LYS A 196 3.41 23.58 5.61
C LYS A 196 2.51 22.82 6.61
N GLY A 197 2.76 21.52 6.83
CA GLY A 197 1.98 20.69 7.75
C GLY A 197 0.67 20.14 7.17
N TYR A 198 0.35 20.40 5.92
CA TYR A 198 -0.93 20.01 5.29
C TYR A 198 -1.14 18.50 5.23
N ALA A 199 -0.07 17.72 4.95
CA ALA A 199 -0.12 16.27 5.02
C ALA A 199 -0.62 15.76 6.37
N LYS A 200 -0.16 16.39 7.47
CA LYS A 200 -0.55 15.98 8.83
C LYS A 200 -2.04 16.20 9.08
N ILE A 201 -2.62 17.25 8.53
CA ILE A 201 -4.04 17.56 8.67
C ILE A 201 -4.90 16.48 8.01
N VAL A 202 -4.65 16.15 6.74
CA VAL A 202 -5.44 15.13 6.01
C VAL A 202 -5.18 13.72 6.55
N ALA A 203 -3.94 13.43 6.98
CA ALA A 203 -3.61 12.13 7.56
C ALA A 203 -4.27 11.93 8.92
N SER A 204 -4.40 12.97 9.76
CA SER A 204 -5.15 12.87 11.02
C SER A 204 -6.63 12.58 10.77
N ALA A 205 -7.24 13.21 9.77
CA ALA A 205 -8.62 12.91 9.37
C ALA A 205 -8.78 11.47 8.88
N MET A 206 -7.79 10.97 8.12
CA MET A 206 -7.78 9.60 7.63
C MET A 206 -7.67 8.57 8.77
N VAL A 207 -6.77 8.80 9.73
CA VAL A 207 -6.63 7.95 10.93
C VAL A 207 -7.95 7.94 11.73
N ASP A 208 -8.55 9.11 11.98
CA ASP A 208 -9.83 9.21 12.70
C ASP A 208 -10.93 8.40 12.00
N GLU A 209 -10.98 8.45 10.67
CA GLU A 209 -12.01 7.73 9.90
C GLU A 209 -11.78 6.21 9.91
N ILE A 210 -10.53 5.77 9.81
CA ILE A 210 -10.18 4.34 9.91
C ILE A 210 -10.59 3.78 11.27
N LEU A 211 -10.30 4.51 12.35
CA LEU A 211 -10.66 4.09 13.70
C LEU A 211 -12.19 4.06 13.93
N LYS A 212 -12.96 4.99 13.34
CA LYS A 212 -14.42 4.96 13.38
C LYS A 212 -15.03 3.73 12.67
N GLN A 213 -14.30 3.16 11.71
CA GLN A 213 -14.69 1.94 11.03
C GLN A 213 -14.23 0.68 11.77
N ASP A 214 -13.75 0.79 13.01
CA ASP A 214 -13.16 -0.31 13.81
C ASP A 214 -12.01 -1.03 13.11
N LYS A 215 -11.23 -0.29 12.28
CA LYS A 215 -10.06 -0.80 11.57
C LYS A 215 -8.76 -0.24 12.12
N THR A 216 -7.67 -0.92 11.83
CA THR A 216 -6.32 -0.51 12.22
C THR A 216 -5.67 0.28 11.08
N PRO A 217 -5.20 1.51 11.32
CA PRO A 217 -4.41 2.24 10.34
C PRO A 217 -3.01 1.62 10.23
N ALA A 218 -2.56 1.38 8.99
CA ALA A 218 -1.23 0.92 8.66
C ALA A 218 -0.41 2.02 7.98
N TRP A 219 0.90 1.94 8.13
CA TRP A 219 1.85 2.85 7.51
C TRP A 219 3.18 2.15 7.26
N ALA A 220 3.74 2.33 6.09
CA ALA A 220 5.09 1.93 5.78
C ALA A 220 5.75 2.94 4.83
N CYS A 221 7.06 3.10 4.89
CA CYS A 221 7.78 3.96 3.96
C CYS A 221 9.23 3.52 3.79
N ASP A 222 9.82 3.82 2.63
CA ASP A 222 11.25 3.64 2.38
C ASP A 222 12.07 4.33 3.49
N ILE A 223 13.15 3.68 3.96
CA ILE A 223 14.00 4.23 5.04
C ILE A 223 14.62 5.59 4.69
N ARG A 224 14.77 5.90 3.40
CA ARG A 224 15.26 7.18 2.90
C ARG A 224 14.19 8.28 2.96
N ASN A 225 12.91 7.92 3.15
CA ASN A 225 11.80 8.88 3.22
C ASN A 225 11.60 9.42 4.66
N GLU A 226 12.56 10.20 5.14
CA GLU A 226 12.52 10.82 6.46
C GLU A 226 11.30 11.73 6.66
N GLY A 227 10.76 12.30 5.58
CA GLY A 227 9.53 13.11 5.63
C GLY A 227 8.33 12.29 6.04
N SER A 228 8.13 11.12 5.42
CA SER A 228 7.06 10.19 5.74
C SER A 228 7.22 9.62 7.15
N LYS A 229 8.43 9.22 7.55
CA LYS A 229 8.72 8.73 8.91
C LYS A 229 8.33 9.76 9.96
N ARG A 230 8.80 11.02 9.83
CA ARG A 230 8.46 12.08 10.79
C ARG A 230 6.96 12.36 10.83
N LEU A 231 6.28 12.31 9.68
CA LEU A 231 4.83 12.46 9.60
C LEU A 231 4.12 11.36 10.37
N ALA A 232 4.43 10.09 10.10
CA ALA A 232 3.87 8.94 10.80
C ALA A 232 4.05 9.06 12.33
N CYS A 233 5.28 9.27 12.80
CA CYS A 233 5.55 9.44 14.22
C CYS A 233 4.76 10.60 14.86
N SER A 234 4.56 11.70 14.12
CA SER A 234 3.78 12.85 14.61
C SER A 234 2.28 12.59 14.74
N LEU A 235 1.79 11.51 14.15
CA LEU A 235 0.39 11.05 14.18
C LEU A 235 0.15 9.90 15.16
N GLY A 236 1.18 9.47 15.90
CA GLY A 236 1.06 8.39 16.88
C GLY A 236 1.47 7.02 16.37
N PHE A 237 2.07 6.94 15.18
CA PHE A 237 2.71 5.71 14.73
C PHE A 237 4.10 5.55 15.35
N ARG A 238 4.50 4.33 15.66
CA ARG A 238 5.83 3.96 16.13
C ARG A 238 6.51 3.02 15.16
N VAL A 239 7.81 3.21 14.93
CA VAL A 239 8.62 2.29 14.15
C VAL A 239 8.75 0.97 14.90
N GLU A 240 8.29 -0.11 14.31
CA GLU A 240 8.45 -1.48 14.82
C GLU A 240 9.77 -2.11 14.35
N GLY A 241 10.22 -1.74 13.16
CA GLY A 241 11.42 -2.25 12.55
C GLY A 241 11.57 -1.84 11.11
N THR A 242 12.50 -2.51 10.41
CA THR A 242 12.65 -2.41 8.96
C THR A 242 12.38 -3.77 8.31
N HIS A 243 11.91 -3.74 7.07
CA HIS A 243 11.69 -4.91 6.26
C HIS A 243 12.33 -4.72 4.88
N PRO A 244 13.08 -5.71 4.36
CA PRO A 244 13.68 -5.62 3.04
C PRO A 244 12.61 -5.68 1.94
N TYR A 245 12.88 -5.01 0.84
CA TYR A 245 12.15 -5.15 -0.41
C TYR A 245 13.12 -5.19 -1.59
N TYR A 246 12.65 -5.73 -2.70
CA TYR A 246 13.41 -5.80 -3.94
C TYR A 246 12.65 -5.03 -5.03
N LYS A 247 13.32 -4.09 -5.65
CA LYS A 247 12.77 -3.30 -6.76
C LYS A 247 13.46 -3.71 -8.04
N ILE A 248 12.66 -4.04 -9.05
CA ILE A 248 13.15 -4.30 -10.39
C ILE A 248 13.22 -2.99 -11.15
N VAL A 249 14.37 -2.70 -11.78
CA VAL A 249 14.67 -1.46 -12.50
C VAL A 249 14.80 -1.69 -13.99
#